data_72d6aacb607959ba1cc925644e8bd34b
#
_entry.id   72d6aacb607959ba1cc925644e8bd34b
#
_cell.length_a   1.000
_cell.length_b   1.000
_cell.length_c   1.000
_cell.angle_alpha   90.00
_cell.angle_beta   90.00
_cell.angle_gamma   90.00
#
_symmetry.space_group_name_H-M   'P 1'
#
loop_
_entity.id
_entity.type
_entity.pdbx_description
1 polymer ?
#
loop_
_entity_poly.entity_id
_entity_poly.type
_entity_poly.pdbx_seq_one_letter_code
_entity_poly.pdbx_strand_id
1 'polypeptide(L)'
;KEFSEPLAVLAGDSLIVLAFEILARQKHNDPLRAINLVEILAKQTGMPNGICAGQGWESESRVDLAAYHRSKTGALFVAATQMGAVAAGQDAEPWYELGARIGEAFQVADDLRDVLCDTEALGKPAGQDDLHGRPNAVAEFGVEGASKRLKDILGGAISSIPSCPGEAQLAQMVSLQAERLIPVSRSTFSV
;
A
#
# COMPACT_ATOMS: atom_id res chain seq x y z
N LYS A 1 -1.03 9.65 19.67
CA LYS A 1 -0.70 10.28 20.99
C LYS A 1 -1.69 9.90 22.09
N GLU A 2 -2.79 9.30 21.73
CA GLU A 2 -3.80 8.79 22.68
C GLU A 2 -3.27 7.59 23.45
N PHE A 3 -2.44 6.77 22.80
CA PHE A 3 -1.70 5.67 23.40
C PHE A 3 -0.20 5.99 23.42
N SER A 4 0.58 5.33 24.25
CA SER A 4 2.03 5.54 24.28
C SER A 4 2.69 4.97 23.02
N GLU A 5 3.82 5.55 22.60
CA GLU A 5 4.59 5.07 21.44
C GLU A 5 5.00 3.59 21.58
N PRO A 6 5.49 3.09 22.73
CA PRO A 6 5.77 1.67 22.91
C PRO A 6 4.56 0.77 22.66
N LEU A 7 3.35 1.16 23.10
CA LEU A 7 2.14 0.38 22.86
C LEU A 7 1.75 0.37 21.37
N ALA A 8 1.96 1.46 20.66
CA ALA A 8 1.70 1.52 19.22
C ALA A 8 2.65 0.58 18.44
N VAL A 9 3.93 0.54 18.81
CA VAL A 9 4.91 -0.39 18.21
C VAL A 9 4.51 -1.83 18.48
N LEU A 10 4.22 -2.19 19.75
CA LEU A 10 3.79 -3.54 20.12
C LEU A 10 2.49 -3.96 19.41
N ALA A 11 1.57 -3.04 19.19
CA ALA A 11 0.35 -3.32 18.43
C ALA A 11 0.68 -3.66 16.96
N GLY A 12 1.59 -2.92 16.33
CA GLY A 12 2.08 -3.22 14.99
C GLY A 12 2.73 -4.60 14.89
N ASP A 13 3.64 -4.90 15.83
CA ASP A 13 4.31 -6.22 15.91
C ASP A 13 3.28 -7.33 16.09
N SER A 14 2.30 -7.13 16.97
CA SER A 14 1.24 -8.11 17.23
C SER A 14 0.37 -8.37 15.99
N LEU A 15 0.09 -7.36 15.17
CA LEU A 15 -0.67 -7.51 13.93
C LEU A 15 0.10 -8.34 12.89
N ILE A 16 1.41 -8.14 12.77
CA ILE A 16 2.26 -8.94 11.88
C ILE A 16 2.30 -10.39 12.35
N VAL A 17 2.53 -10.62 13.65
CA VAL A 17 2.53 -11.98 14.22
C VAL A 17 1.18 -12.66 14.03
N LEU A 18 0.06 -11.95 14.21
CA LEU A 18 -1.29 -12.46 13.97
C LEU A 18 -1.49 -12.89 12.51
N ALA A 19 -0.94 -12.14 11.54
CA ALA A 19 -1.02 -12.53 10.14
C ALA A 19 -0.33 -13.89 9.89
N PHE A 20 0.86 -14.11 10.43
CA PHE A 20 1.55 -15.41 10.37
C PHE A 20 0.75 -16.52 11.06
N GLU A 21 0.16 -16.24 12.22
CA GLU A 21 -0.67 -17.20 12.93
C GLU A 21 -1.90 -17.64 12.11
N ILE A 22 -2.59 -16.69 11.47
CA ILE A 22 -3.74 -16.97 10.59
C ILE A 22 -3.34 -17.90 9.44
N LEU A 23 -2.22 -17.63 8.79
CA LEU A 23 -1.71 -18.48 7.70
C LEU A 23 -1.34 -19.88 8.20
N ALA A 24 -0.67 -19.97 9.35
CA ALA A 24 -0.26 -21.24 9.93
C ALA A 24 -1.45 -22.15 10.32
N ARG A 25 -2.61 -21.58 10.62
CA ARG A 25 -3.86 -22.34 10.89
C ARG A 25 -4.33 -23.15 9.68
N GLN A 26 -3.95 -22.76 8.46
CA GLN A 26 -4.33 -23.45 7.22
C GLN A 26 -3.52 -24.73 6.92
N LYS A 27 -2.51 -25.05 7.72
CA LYS A 27 -1.59 -26.17 7.53
C LYS A 27 -2.24 -27.55 7.35
N HIS A 28 -3.46 -27.74 7.86
CA HIS A 28 -4.17 -29.01 7.78
C HIS A 28 -4.89 -29.21 6.44
N ASN A 29 -5.20 -28.14 5.73
CA ASN A 29 -5.93 -28.18 4.46
C ASN A 29 -4.98 -28.37 3.26
N ASP A 30 -3.91 -27.55 3.21
CA ASP A 30 -2.91 -27.56 2.16
C ASP A 30 -1.59 -27.03 2.76
N PRO A 31 -0.71 -27.91 3.25
CA PRO A 31 0.54 -27.51 3.88
C PRO A 31 1.49 -26.73 2.96
N LEU A 32 1.57 -27.10 1.67
CA LEU A 32 2.44 -26.43 0.72
C LEU A 32 1.94 -25.02 0.42
N ARG A 33 0.64 -24.87 0.23
CA ARG A 33 0.03 -23.54 0.05
C ARG A 33 0.23 -22.67 1.28
N ALA A 34 0.04 -23.21 2.48
CA ALA A 34 0.28 -22.48 3.72
C ALA A 34 1.72 -21.97 3.84
N ILE A 35 2.70 -22.80 3.48
CA ILE A 35 4.13 -22.41 3.47
C ILE A 35 4.39 -21.32 2.44
N ASN A 36 3.86 -21.44 1.22
CA ASN A 36 4.01 -20.41 0.19
C ASN A 36 3.44 -19.05 0.63
N LEU A 37 2.27 -19.04 1.27
CA LEU A 37 1.68 -17.83 1.82
C LEU A 37 2.55 -17.21 2.91
N VAL A 38 3.09 -18.02 3.81
CA VAL A 38 4.04 -17.58 4.86
C VAL A 38 5.30 -16.98 4.23
N GLU A 39 5.85 -17.62 3.18
CA GLU A 39 7.04 -17.16 2.48
C GLU A 39 6.80 -15.78 1.84
N ILE A 40 5.68 -15.59 1.14
CA ILE A 40 5.32 -14.30 0.53
C ILE A 40 5.21 -13.23 1.62
N LEU A 41 4.47 -13.49 2.70
CA LEU A 41 4.32 -12.55 3.80
C LEU A 41 5.67 -12.19 4.41
N ALA A 42 6.53 -13.17 4.67
CA ALA A 42 7.85 -12.96 5.26
C ALA A 42 8.76 -12.08 4.37
N LYS A 43 8.77 -12.33 3.05
CA LYS A 43 9.53 -11.52 2.09
C LYS A 43 9.06 -10.08 2.04
N GLN A 44 7.75 -9.86 2.11
CA GLN A 44 7.16 -8.52 1.97
C GLN A 44 7.07 -7.75 3.30
N THR A 45 7.25 -8.41 4.44
CA THR A 45 7.33 -7.74 5.74
C THR A 45 8.76 -7.56 6.24
N GLY A 46 9.67 -8.47 5.91
CA GLY A 46 11.04 -8.54 6.44
C GLY A 46 12.08 -7.73 5.66
N MET A 47 13.32 -8.19 5.75
CA MET A 47 14.47 -7.68 5.01
C MET A 47 14.77 -8.59 3.81
N PRO A 48 15.38 -8.11 2.72
CA PRO A 48 15.86 -6.75 2.49
C PRO A 48 14.87 -5.83 1.75
N ASN A 49 13.69 -6.30 1.36
CA ASN A 49 12.81 -5.58 0.43
C ASN A 49 11.39 -5.29 0.99
N GLY A 50 11.06 -5.81 2.17
CA GLY A 50 9.75 -5.62 2.80
C GLY A 50 9.65 -4.34 3.64
N ILE A 51 8.54 -4.21 4.36
CA ILE A 51 8.25 -3.00 5.15
C ILE A 51 9.32 -2.68 6.21
N CYS A 52 9.93 -3.70 6.83
CA CYS A 52 11.02 -3.48 7.79
C CYS A 52 12.24 -2.82 7.11
N ALA A 53 12.59 -3.23 5.89
CA ALA A 53 13.64 -2.60 5.12
C ALA A 53 13.27 -1.15 4.76
N GLY A 54 12.05 -0.94 4.26
CA GLY A 54 11.55 0.38 3.92
C GLY A 54 11.59 1.32 5.12
N GLN A 55 11.21 0.86 6.30
CA GLN A 55 11.28 1.66 7.52
C GLN A 55 12.72 1.91 7.96
N GLY A 56 13.60 0.91 7.84
CA GLY A 56 15.03 1.06 8.18
C GLY A 56 15.76 2.10 7.32
N TRP A 57 15.35 2.25 6.06
CA TRP A 57 15.95 3.24 5.16
C TRP A 57 15.72 4.70 5.57
N GLU A 58 14.75 4.98 6.42
CA GLU A 58 14.58 6.33 6.99
C GLU A 58 15.80 6.79 7.82
N SER A 59 16.62 5.83 8.28
CA SER A 59 17.85 6.12 9.04
C SER A 59 19.09 6.26 8.15
N GLU A 60 18.98 6.03 6.84
CA GLU A 60 20.10 6.12 5.90
C GLU A 60 20.30 7.56 5.40
N SER A 61 21.55 7.94 5.19
CA SER A 61 21.90 9.28 4.70
C SER A 61 21.57 9.52 3.21
N ARG A 62 21.40 8.45 2.46
CA ARG A 62 21.00 8.46 1.04
C ARG A 62 20.03 7.32 0.79
N VAL A 63 18.86 7.65 0.29
CA VAL A 63 17.79 6.70 -0.01
C VAL A 63 17.37 6.83 -1.47
N ASP A 64 17.29 5.71 -2.18
CA ASP A 64 16.52 5.65 -3.42
C ASP A 64 15.04 5.74 -3.04
N LEU A 65 14.42 6.86 -3.33
CA LEU A 65 13.08 7.16 -2.90
C LEU A 65 12.05 6.21 -3.50
N ALA A 66 12.20 5.83 -4.77
CA ALA A 66 11.30 4.91 -5.41
C ALA A 66 11.37 3.51 -4.77
N ALA A 67 12.58 3.04 -4.43
CA ALA A 67 12.77 1.79 -3.72
C ALA A 67 12.23 1.85 -2.29
N TYR A 68 12.42 2.98 -1.60
CA TYR A 68 11.85 3.22 -0.26
C TYR A 68 10.31 3.11 -0.26
N HIS A 69 9.63 3.82 -1.17
CA HIS A 69 8.17 3.78 -1.26
C HIS A 69 7.65 2.39 -1.63
N ARG A 70 8.34 1.69 -2.56
CA ARG A 70 7.99 0.31 -2.90
C ARG A 70 8.07 -0.61 -1.70
N SER A 71 9.14 -0.51 -0.91
CA SER A 71 9.33 -1.37 0.28
C SER A 71 8.43 -0.96 1.43
N LYS A 72 8.38 0.31 1.79
CA LYS A 72 7.63 0.77 2.96
C LYS A 72 6.12 0.66 2.79
N THR A 73 5.61 0.99 1.62
CA THR A 73 4.16 1.03 1.36
C THR A 73 3.73 -0.05 0.38
N GLY A 74 4.42 -0.20 -0.75
CA GLY A 74 4.06 -1.12 -1.82
C GLY A 74 4.11 -2.59 -1.43
N ALA A 75 5.04 -2.99 -0.58
CA ALA A 75 5.29 -4.39 -0.26
C ALA A 75 4.05 -5.14 0.27
N LEU A 76 3.24 -4.53 1.14
CA LEU A 76 2.03 -5.18 1.65
C LEU A 76 0.92 -5.30 0.61
N PHE A 77 0.82 -4.38 -0.34
CA PHE A 77 -0.11 -4.50 -1.47
C PHE A 77 0.29 -5.64 -2.40
N VAL A 78 1.59 -5.77 -2.67
CA VAL A 78 2.15 -6.92 -3.41
C VAL A 78 1.88 -8.23 -2.66
N ALA A 79 2.13 -8.26 -1.35
CA ALA A 79 1.80 -9.43 -0.52
C ALA A 79 0.33 -9.81 -0.67
N ALA A 80 -0.59 -8.85 -0.55
CA ALA A 80 -2.03 -9.11 -0.59
C ALA A 80 -2.48 -9.69 -1.93
N THR A 81 -2.02 -9.15 -3.07
CA THR A 81 -2.38 -9.65 -4.40
C THR A 81 -1.79 -11.01 -4.68
N GLN A 82 -0.51 -11.23 -4.38
CA GLN A 82 0.18 -12.50 -4.57
C GLN A 82 -0.39 -13.60 -3.67
N MET A 83 -0.62 -13.30 -2.39
CA MET A 83 -1.22 -14.24 -1.45
C MET A 83 -2.67 -14.58 -1.83
N GLY A 84 -3.44 -13.63 -2.34
CA GLY A 84 -4.77 -13.87 -2.88
C GLY A 84 -4.75 -14.87 -4.05
N ALA A 85 -3.80 -14.72 -4.97
CA ALA A 85 -3.60 -15.64 -6.08
C ALA A 85 -3.24 -17.05 -5.59
N VAL A 86 -2.26 -17.18 -4.70
CA VAL A 86 -1.86 -18.48 -4.12
C VAL A 86 -3.03 -19.13 -3.37
N ALA A 87 -3.80 -18.36 -2.61
CA ALA A 87 -4.99 -18.88 -1.92
C ALA A 87 -6.05 -19.42 -2.89
N ALA A 88 -6.17 -18.81 -4.07
CA ALA A 88 -7.03 -19.27 -5.17
C ALA A 88 -6.40 -20.40 -6.02
N GLY A 89 -5.21 -20.88 -5.69
CA GLY A 89 -4.52 -21.91 -6.45
C GLY A 89 -3.88 -21.44 -7.74
N GLN A 90 -3.61 -20.14 -7.86
CA GLN A 90 -2.96 -19.50 -9.00
C GLN A 90 -1.49 -19.21 -8.70
N ASP A 91 -0.70 -18.97 -9.76
CA ASP A 91 0.67 -18.48 -9.64
C ASP A 91 0.68 -17.04 -9.10
N ALA A 92 1.60 -16.75 -8.19
CA ALA A 92 1.75 -15.45 -7.55
C ALA A 92 2.37 -14.38 -8.47
N GLU A 93 3.30 -14.79 -9.35
CA GLU A 93 4.13 -13.86 -10.12
C GLU A 93 3.32 -12.88 -11.00
N PRO A 94 2.29 -13.32 -11.76
CA PRO A 94 1.51 -12.40 -12.58
C PRO A 94 0.76 -11.31 -11.79
N TRP A 95 0.59 -11.49 -10.47
CA TRP A 95 -0.16 -10.58 -9.60
C TRP A 95 0.71 -9.52 -8.92
N TYR A 96 2.02 -9.58 -9.14
CA TYR A 96 2.98 -8.61 -8.59
C TYR A 96 2.67 -7.18 -9.05
N GLU A 97 2.50 -7.00 -10.36
CA GLU A 97 2.31 -5.68 -10.96
C GLU A 97 1.02 -4.99 -10.46
N LEU A 98 -0.06 -5.73 -10.30
CA LEU A 98 -1.29 -5.21 -9.72
C LEU A 98 -1.05 -4.65 -8.31
N GLY A 99 -0.39 -5.43 -7.45
CA GLY A 99 -0.07 -5.00 -6.08
C GLY A 99 0.85 -3.79 -6.05
N ALA A 100 1.90 -3.79 -6.88
CA ALA A 100 2.85 -2.68 -6.96
C ALA A 100 2.18 -1.37 -7.39
N ARG A 101 1.31 -1.41 -8.41
CA ARG A 101 0.56 -0.23 -8.87
C ARG A 101 -0.45 0.27 -7.85
N ILE A 102 -1.17 -0.62 -7.18
CA ILE A 102 -2.09 -0.21 -6.10
C ILE A 102 -1.30 0.46 -4.97
N GLY A 103 -0.14 -0.07 -4.59
CA GLY A 103 0.74 0.53 -3.59
C GLY A 103 1.24 1.92 -3.99
N GLU A 104 1.67 2.11 -5.25
CA GLU A 104 2.04 3.43 -5.78
C GLU A 104 0.85 4.40 -5.77
N ALA A 105 -0.32 3.95 -6.21
CA ALA A 105 -1.53 4.76 -6.18
C ALA A 105 -1.89 5.21 -4.76
N PHE A 106 -1.75 4.31 -3.78
CA PHE A 106 -1.98 4.64 -2.37
C PHE A 106 -1.04 5.73 -1.87
N GLN A 107 0.25 5.68 -2.24
CA GLN A 107 1.23 6.70 -1.87
C GLN A 107 0.86 8.07 -2.47
N VAL A 108 0.58 8.13 -3.77
CA VAL A 108 0.17 9.39 -4.44
C VAL A 108 -1.12 9.94 -3.83
N ALA A 109 -2.06 9.08 -3.45
CA ALA A 109 -3.28 9.49 -2.78
C ALA A 109 -3.04 10.04 -1.36
N ASP A 110 -2.09 9.45 -0.61
CA ASP A 110 -1.69 9.95 0.71
C ASP A 110 -1.05 11.34 0.60
N ASP A 111 -0.15 11.54 -0.37
CA ASP A 111 0.48 12.83 -0.67
C ASP A 111 -0.58 13.91 -1.02
N LEU A 112 -1.58 13.56 -1.84
CA LEU A 112 -2.69 14.45 -2.17
C LEU A 112 -3.54 14.79 -0.94
N ARG A 113 -3.83 13.82 -0.08
CA ARG A 113 -4.60 14.04 1.15
C ARG A 113 -3.86 14.91 2.15
N ASP A 114 -2.54 14.75 2.26
CA ASP A 114 -1.72 15.56 3.17
C ASP A 114 -1.79 17.06 2.84
N VAL A 115 -2.01 17.42 1.58
CA VAL A 115 -2.16 18.81 1.11
C VAL A 115 -3.62 19.27 1.08
N LEU A 116 -4.57 18.39 0.73
CA LEU A 116 -5.97 18.79 0.47
C LEU A 116 -6.90 18.63 1.66
N CYS A 117 -6.54 17.81 2.65
CA CYS A 117 -7.37 17.52 3.81
C CYS A 117 -6.85 18.23 5.06
N ASP A 118 -7.77 18.61 5.94
CA ASP A 118 -7.42 19.12 7.27
C ASP A 118 -7.01 17.99 8.22
N THR A 119 -6.40 18.35 9.35
CA THR A 119 -5.92 17.42 10.38
C THR A 119 -7.02 16.52 10.93
N GLU A 120 -8.27 17.02 11.00
CA GLU A 120 -9.42 16.26 11.52
C GLU A 120 -9.82 15.14 10.55
N ALA A 121 -9.86 15.44 9.25
CA ALA A 121 -10.16 14.45 8.22
C ALA A 121 -9.04 13.42 8.01
N LEU A 122 -7.77 13.82 8.24
CA LEU A 122 -6.60 12.95 8.12
C LEU A 122 -6.43 12.00 9.31
N GLY A 123 -6.89 12.37 10.51
CA GLY A 123 -6.57 11.68 11.75
C GLY A 123 -5.09 11.76 12.17
N LYS A 124 -4.27 12.53 11.45
CA LYS A 124 -2.86 12.85 11.70
C LYS A 124 -2.61 14.33 11.40
N PRO A 125 -1.55 14.98 11.94
CA PRO A 125 -1.21 16.35 11.56
C PRO A 125 -0.98 16.46 10.05
N ALA A 126 -1.56 17.48 9.40
CA ALA A 126 -1.34 17.78 7.98
C ALA A 126 0.04 18.38 7.73
N GLY A 127 0.56 18.32 6.50
CA GLY A 127 1.82 18.93 6.09
C GLY A 127 3.08 18.26 6.68
N GLN A 128 2.98 16.99 7.05
CA GLN A 128 4.13 16.25 7.63
C GLN A 128 5.24 16.00 6.61
N ASP A 129 4.91 15.84 5.33
CA ASP A 129 5.89 15.60 4.29
C ASP A 129 6.74 16.84 4.02
N ASP A 130 6.14 18.03 4.02
CA ASP A 130 6.87 19.30 3.93
C ASP A 130 7.78 19.54 5.13
N LEU A 131 7.32 19.23 6.35
CA LEU A 131 8.11 19.36 7.58
C LEU A 131 9.35 18.47 7.60
N HIS A 132 9.31 17.33 6.94
CA HIS A 132 10.39 16.36 6.90
C HIS A 132 11.20 16.40 5.59
N GLY A 133 10.89 17.34 4.67
CA GLY A 133 11.54 17.47 3.37
C GLY A 133 11.41 16.20 2.51
N ARG A 134 10.35 15.44 2.69
CA ARG A 134 10.08 14.22 1.92
C ARG A 134 9.59 14.59 0.54
N PRO A 135 10.25 14.06 -0.52
CA PRO A 135 9.71 14.20 -1.87
C PRO A 135 8.34 13.54 -1.94
N ASN A 136 7.37 14.28 -2.46
CA ASN A 136 6.01 13.78 -2.67
C ASN A 136 5.50 14.17 -4.06
N ALA A 137 4.49 13.46 -4.54
CA ALA A 137 3.95 13.66 -5.88
C ALA A 137 3.37 15.08 -6.08
N VAL A 138 2.87 15.70 -5.02
CA VAL A 138 2.31 17.07 -5.11
C VAL A 138 3.42 18.11 -5.22
N ALA A 139 4.53 17.93 -4.51
CA ALA A 139 5.70 18.81 -4.64
C ALA A 139 6.32 18.74 -6.04
N GLU A 140 6.32 17.56 -6.67
CA GLU A 140 6.90 17.33 -7.99
C GLU A 140 5.99 17.77 -9.13
N PHE A 141 4.69 17.46 -9.08
CA PHE A 141 3.75 17.61 -10.20
C PHE A 141 2.63 18.63 -9.95
N GLY A 142 2.54 19.21 -8.76
CA GLY A 142 1.38 19.98 -8.32
C GLY A 142 0.15 19.09 -8.08
N VAL A 143 -0.91 19.65 -7.51
CA VAL A 143 -2.15 18.91 -7.18
C VAL A 143 -2.82 18.31 -8.42
N GLU A 144 -2.91 19.08 -9.51
CA GLU A 144 -3.52 18.59 -10.76
C GLU A 144 -2.70 17.47 -11.41
N GLY A 145 -1.37 17.64 -11.46
CA GLY A 145 -0.45 16.63 -12.01
C GLY A 145 -0.47 15.34 -11.18
N ALA A 146 -0.42 15.43 -9.85
CA ALA A 146 -0.53 14.29 -8.95
C ALA A 146 -1.89 13.57 -9.09
N SER A 147 -2.99 14.34 -9.22
CA SER A 147 -4.32 13.76 -9.44
C SER A 147 -4.43 13.02 -10.77
N LYS A 148 -3.82 13.57 -11.84
CA LYS A 148 -3.73 12.89 -13.13
C LYS A 148 -2.91 11.61 -13.02
N ARG A 149 -1.71 11.71 -12.41
CA ARG A 149 -0.82 10.55 -12.18
C ARG A 149 -1.55 9.44 -11.42
N LEU A 150 -2.29 9.77 -10.37
CA LEU A 150 -3.09 8.79 -9.62
C LEU A 150 -4.06 8.03 -10.53
N LYS A 151 -4.80 8.74 -11.39
CA LYS A 151 -5.72 8.12 -12.35
C LYS A 151 -5.01 7.22 -13.35
N ASP A 152 -3.86 7.65 -13.87
CA ASP A 152 -3.07 6.89 -14.83
C ASP A 152 -2.52 5.60 -14.21
N ILE A 153 -2.02 5.66 -12.95
CA ILE A 153 -1.56 4.48 -12.20
C ILE A 153 -2.71 3.50 -11.96
N LEU A 154 -3.87 3.98 -11.56
CA LEU A 154 -5.05 3.14 -11.31
C LEU A 154 -5.58 2.49 -12.60
N GLY A 155 -5.57 3.21 -13.73
CA GLY A 155 -5.86 2.64 -15.05
C GLY A 155 -4.87 1.54 -15.41
N GLY A 156 -3.58 1.76 -15.16
CA GLY A 156 -2.54 0.75 -15.32
C GLY A 156 -2.71 -0.46 -14.39
N ALA A 157 -3.15 -0.24 -13.14
CA ALA A 157 -3.45 -1.32 -12.22
C ALA A 157 -4.56 -2.24 -12.75
N ILE A 158 -5.65 -1.66 -13.23
CA ILE A 158 -6.75 -2.43 -13.84
C ILE A 158 -6.25 -3.22 -15.07
N SER A 159 -5.45 -2.59 -15.93
CA SER A 159 -4.90 -3.23 -17.13
C SER A 159 -3.88 -4.33 -16.81
N SER A 160 -3.31 -4.36 -15.61
CA SER A 160 -2.36 -5.38 -15.16
C SER A 160 -3.01 -6.59 -14.49
N ILE A 161 -4.35 -6.60 -14.34
CA ILE A 161 -5.06 -7.74 -13.76
C ILE A 161 -4.87 -8.95 -14.68
N PRO A 162 -4.32 -10.07 -14.19
CA PRO A 162 -4.18 -11.28 -14.97
C PRO A 162 -5.55 -11.83 -15.36
N SER A 163 -5.63 -12.42 -16.56
CA SER A 163 -6.88 -13.06 -17.01
C SER A 163 -7.30 -14.16 -16.03
N CYS A 164 -8.48 -14.00 -15.47
CA CYS A 164 -9.04 -14.92 -14.48
C CYS A 164 -10.57 -14.86 -14.50
N PRO A 165 -11.26 -15.88 -13.95
CA PRO A 165 -12.74 -15.93 -13.94
C PRO A 165 -13.40 -14.72 -13.26
N GLY A 166 -12.70 -14.03 -12.35
CA GLY A 166 -13.18 -12.86 -11.61
C GLY A 166 -12.63 -11.52 -12.10
N GLU A 167 -11.98 -11.46 -13.27
CA GLU A 167 -11.29 -10.26 -13.78
C GLU A 167 -12.17 -9.00 -13.76
N ALA A 168 -13.40 -9.09 -14.30
CA ALA A 168 -14.31 -7.95 -14.36
C ALA A 168 -14.73 -7.46 -12.96
N GLN A 169 -15.00 -8.36 -12.02
CA GLN A 169 -15.34 -8.02 -10.64
C GLN A 169 -14.15 -7.38 -9.92
N LEU A 170 -12.95 -7.91 -10.14
CA LEU A 170 -11.73 -7.35 -9.55
C LEU A 170 -11.44 -5.96 -10.12
N ALA A 171 -11.56 -5.76 -11.43
CA ALA A 171 -11.45 -4.44 -12.05
C ALA A 171 -12.44 -3.43 -11.46
N GLN A 172 -13.69 -3.85 -11.24
CA GLN A 172 -14.70 -3.02 -10.59
C GLN A 172 -14.30 -2.69 -9.13
N MET A 173 -13.80 -3.66 -8.37
CA MET A 173 -13.34 -3.43 -7.00
C MET A 173 -12.16 -2.44 -6.97
N VAL A 174 -11.18 -2.56 -7.85
CA VAL A 174 -10.06 -1.62 -7.97
C VAL A 174 -10.57 -0.23 -8.32
N SER A 175 -11.52 -0.10 -9.25
CA SER A 175 -12.14 1.18 -9.62
C SER A 175 -12.85 1.85 -8.44
N LEU A 176 -13.63 1.10 -7.67
CA LEU A 176 -14.33 1.62 -6.49
C LEU A 176 -13.34 2.06 -5.39
N GLN A 177 -12.23 1.35 -5.20
CA GLN A 177 -11.19 1.78 -4.28
C GLN A 177 -10.48 3.04 -4.80
N ALA A 178 -10.25 3.14 -6.10
CA ALA A 178 -9.70 4.31 -6.75
C ALA A 178 -10.51 5.58 -6.47
N GLU A 179 -11.83 5.51 -6.59
CA GLU A 179 -12.73 6.62 -6.27
C GLU A 179 -12.60 7.08 -4.81
N ARG A 180 -12.39 6.15 -3.88
CA ARG A 180 -12.20 6.45 -2.46
C ARG A 180 -10.83 7.04 -2.15
N LEU A 181 -9.83 6.73 -2.96
CA LEU A 181 -8.47 7.26 -2.80
C LEU A 181 -8.37 8.70 -3.30
N ILE A 182 -9.14 9.09 -4.31
CA ILE A 182 -9.13 10.46 -4.84
C ILE A 182 -9.78 11.40 -3.81
N PRO A 183 -9.03 12.37 -3.24
CA PRO A 183 -9.60 13.33 -2.31
C PRO A 183 -10.65 14.20 -3.03
N VAL A 184 -11.83 14.31 -2.47
CA VAL A 184 -12.85 15.25 -2.95
C VAL A 184 -12.42 16.63 -2.47
N SER A 185 -11.99 17.52 -3.37
CA SER A 185 -11.69 18.89 -3.02
C SER A 185 -12.98 19.58 -2.53
N ARG A 186 -12.97 20.11 -1.32
CA ARG A 186 -14.07 20.93 -0.77
C ARG A 186 -14.12 22.34 -1.37
N SER A 187 -13.85 22.53 -2.66
CA SER A 187 -14.08 23.80 -3.32
C SER A 187 -15.40 23.80 -4.06
N THR A 188 -16.54 23.87 -3.33
CA THR A 188 -17.81 24.42 -3.83
C THR A 188 -18.89 24.38 -2.73
N PHE A 189 -18.70 25.08 -1.64
CA PHE A 189 -19.82 25.62 -0.85
C PHE A 189 -19.36 26.93 -0.18
N SER A 190 -19.22 27.96 -0.99
CA SER A 190 -19.35 29.35 -0.53
C SER A 190 -20.62 29.88 -1.19
N VAL A 191 -21.68 29.90 -0.43
CA VAL A 191 -22.86 30.73 -0.68
C VAL A 191 -22.85 31.85 0.34
#